data_4e3bd2dfec07d45dd2c96125824e86ee
#
_entry.id   4e3bd2dfec07d45dd2c96125824e86ee
#
_cell.length_a   1.000
_cell.length_b   1.000
_cell.length_c   1.000
_cell.angle_alpha   90.00
_cell.angle_beta   90.00
_cell.angle_gamma   90.00
#
_symmetry.space_group_name_H-M   'P 1'
#
loop_
_entity.id
_entity.type
_entity.pdbx_description
1 polymer ?
#
loop_
_entity_poly.entity_id
_entity_poly.type
_entity_poly.pdbx_seq_one_letter_code
_entity_poly.pdbx_strand_id
1 'polypeptide(L)'
;MTYESEKVVESQVAAGVRFRVARMSFGRRMELMREVRELARRKEFLENGPSAEERMDAALLQGEIDRLFVRWGLRAVEGLRLDGEAATPELLADRGPEGLFREALEAVKAEVGLTPDERKN
;
A
#
# COMPACT_ATOMS: atom_id res chain seq x y z
N MET A 1 22.80 18.05 -9.68
CA MET A 1 21.85 17.36 -8.80
C MET A 1 21.42 16.03 -9.43
N THR A 2 21.36 15.00 -8.65
CA THR A 2 20.88 13.69 -9.11
C THR A 2 19.56 13.37 -8.41
N TYR A 3 18.57 12.93 -9.18
CA TYR A 3 17.28 12.51 -8.66
C TYR A 3 17.04 11.05 -9.04
N GLU A 4 16.70 10.23 -8.06
CA GLU A 4 16.33 8.84 -8.28
C GLU A 4 14.85 8.69 -7.98
N SER A 5 14.13 8.07 -8.93
CA SER A 5 12.67 7.90 -8.82
C SER A 5 12.25 6.76 -7.89
N GLU A 6 13.20 6.01 -7.37
CA GLU A 6 12.95 4.90 -6.46
C GLU A 6 13.81 5.00 -5.23
N LYS A 7 13.27 4.49 -4.11
CA LYS A 7 13.98 4.36 -2.84
C LYS A 7 13.97 2.88 -2.44
N VAL A 8 15.09 2.39 -1.93
CA VAL A 8 15.16 1.03 -1.40
C VAL A 8 14.94 1.07 0.11
N VAL A 9 14.02 0.25 0.59
CA VAL A 9 13.70 0.12 2.01
C VAL A 9 13.99 -1.32 2.44
N GLU A 10 14.90 -1.47 3.42
CA GLU A 10 15.20 -2.78 3.98
C GLU A 10 14.08 -3.20 4.92
N SER A 11 13.64 -4.47 4.82
CA SER A 11 12.64 -5.00 5.73
C SER A 11 13.20 -5.15 7.14
N GLN A 12 12.41 -4.74 8.13
CA GLN A 12 12.69 -5.00 9.53
C GLN A 12 12.00 -6.28 10.02
N VAL A 13 11.08 -6.80 9.22
CA VAL A 13 10.32 -8.02 9.53
C VAL A 13 11.08 -9.26 9.08
N ALA A 14 11.70 -9.21 7.89
CA ALA A 14 12.42 -10.37 7.33
C ALA A 14 13.78 -9.93 6.80
N ALA A 15 14.85 -10.45 7.39
CA ALA A 15 16.21 -10.14 6.99
C ALA A 15 16.43 -10.50 5.51
N GLY A 16 17.09 -9.60 4.77
CA GLY A 16 17.41 -9.81 3.36
C GLY A 16 16.28 -9.45 2.38
N VAL A 17 15.11 -9.14 2.88
CA VAL A 17 14.00 -8.66 2.04
C VAL A 17 14.10 -7.15 1.89
N ARG A 18 13.94 -6.65 0.65
CA ARG A 18 14.00 -5.22 0.35
C ARG A 18 12.84 -4.83 -0.54
N PHE A 19 12.35 -3.63 -0.33
CA PHE A 19 11.27 -3.06 -1.14
C PHE A 19 11.81 -1.90 -1.96
N ARG A 20 11.50 -1.88 -3.25
CA ARG A 20 11.76 -0.72 -4.10
C ARG A 20 10.49 0.09 -4.18
N VAL A 21 10.55 1.30 -3.66
CA VAL A 21 9.38 2.16 -3.47
C VAL A 21 9.53 3.39 -4.37
N ALA A 22 8.47 3.71 -5.11
CA ALA A 22 8.47 4.87 -5.98
C ALA A 22 8.44 6.15 -5.16
N ARG A 23 9.27 7.12 -5.55
CA ARG A 23 9.14 8.50 -5.08
C ARG A 23 8.15 9.16 -6.01
N MET A 24 6.97 9.45 -5.50
CA MET A 24 5.91 9.98 -6.34
C MET A 24 6.10 11.45 -6.67
N SER A 25 5.91 11.78 -7.95
CA SER A 25 5.84 13.16 -8.38
C SER A 25 4.57 13.82 -7.81
N PHE A 26 4.54 15.15 -7.84
CA PHE A 26 3.36 15.88 -7.41
C PHE A 26 2.11 15.44 -8.16
N GLY A 27 2.18 15.32 -9.48
CA GLY A 27 1.03 14.94 -10.31
C GLY A 27 0.51 13.54 -10.02
N ARG A 28 1.44 12.56 -9.90
CA ARG A 28 1.06 11.19 -9.58
C ARG A 28 0.43 11.11 -8.20
N ARG A 29 0.99 11.83 -7.23
CA ARG A 29 0.41 11.87 -5.89
C ARG A 29 -1.02 12.40 -5.91
N MET A 30 -1.26 13.47 -6.66
CA MET A 30 -2.60 14.04 -6.77
C MET A 30 -3.59 13.06 -7.39
N GLU A 31 -3.18 12.33 -8.42
CA GLU A 31 -4.03 11.32 -9.06
C GLU A 31 -4.34 10.18 -8.10
N LEU A 32 -3.34 9.68 -7.39
CA LEU A 32 -3.53 8.63 -6.40
C LEU A 32 -4.52 9.08 -5.31
N MET A 33 -4.35 10.30 -4.81
CA MET A 33 -5.22 10.82 -3.76
C MET A 33 -6.67 10.97 -4.22
N ARG A 34 -6.90 11.29 -5.50
CA ARG A 34 -8.27 11.33 -6.04
C ARG A 34 -8.91 9.94 -5.98
N GLU A 35 -8.19 8.91 -6.39
CA GLU A 35 -8.71 7.54 -6.35
C GLU A 35 -8.94 7.06 -4.93
N VAL A 36 -8.01 7.35 -4.03
CA VAL A 36 -8.14 7.01 -2.61
C VAL A 36 -9.37 7.71 -2.02
N ARG A 37 -9.57 8.98 -2.35
CA ARG A 37 -10.68 9.77 -1.84
C ARG A 37 -12.04 9.16 -2.22
N GLU A 38 -12.16 8.67 -3.46
CA GLU A 38 -13.41 8.04 -3.91
C GLU A 38 -13.73 6.80 -3.08
N LEU A 39 -12.74 5.94 -2.88
CA LEU A 39 -12.92 4.74 -2.06
C LEU A 39 -13.18 5.09 -0.60
N ALA A 40 -12.48 6.09 -0.08
CA ALA A 40 -12.64 6.52 1.31
C ALA A 40 -14.04 7.07 1.60
N ARG A 41 -14.65 7.78 0.65
CA ARG A 41 -16.03 8.27 0.79
C ARG A 41 -17.02 7.12 0.90
N ARG A 42 -16.87 6.14 0.04
CA ARG A 42 -17.74 4.95 0.05
C ARG A 42 -17.58 4.18 1.35
N LYS A 43 -16.33 4.04 1.80
CA LYS A 43 -16.01 3.38 3.06
C LYS A 43 -16.65 4.11 4.23
N GLU A 44 -16.52 5.42 4.31
CA GLU A 44 -17.09 6.25 5.38
C GLU A 44 -18.61 6.08 5.47
N PHE A 45 -19.28 6.12 4.32
CA PHE A 45 -20.72 5.90 4.26
C PHE A 45 -21.11 4.55 4.83
N LEU A 46 -20.37 3.49 4.48
CA LEU A 46 -20.66 2.13 4.92
C LEU A 46 -20.30 1.91 6.40
N GLU A 47 -19.23 2.54 6.89
CA GLU A 47 -18.84 2.46 8.31
C GLU A 47 -19.93 2.96 9.24
N ASN A 48 -20.69 3.96 8.80
CA ASN A 48 -21.77 4.55 9.58
C ASN A 48 -23.11 3.83 9.36
N GLY A 49 -23.11 2.75 8.57
CA GLY A 49 -24.30 1.95 8.34
C GLY A 49 -24.68 1.11 9.55
N PRO A 50 -25.97 0.80 9.71
CA PRO A 50 -26.47 0.07 10.88
C PRO A 50 -26.17 -1.43 10.86
N SER A 51 -25.87 -2.01 9.73
CA SER A 51 -25.71 -3.46 9.60
C SER A 51 -24.25 -3.93 9.67
N ALA A 52 -24.07 -5.17 10.12
CA ALA A 52 -22.76 -5.82 10.12
C ALA A 52 -22.25 -6.00 8.69
N GLU A 53 -23.14 -6.25 7.73
CA GLU A 53 -22.79 -6.39 6.33
C GLU A 53 -22.17 -5.13 5.76
N GLU A 54 -22.75 -3.97 6.07
CA GLU A 54 -22.21 -2.68 5.64
C GLU A 54 -20.84 -2.43 6.23
N ARG A 55 -20.63 -2.79 7.50
CA ARG A 55 -19.31 -2.65 8.13
C ARG A 55 -18.28 -3.58 7.50
N MET A 56 -18.69 -4.79 7.09
CA MET A 56 -17.80 -5.70 6.37
C MET A 56 -17.42 -5.13 5.00
N ASP A 57 -18.38 -4.55 4.30
CA ASP A 57 -18.11 -3.90 3.01
C ASP A 57 -17.13 -2.72 3.18
N ALA A 58 -17.24 -1.99 4.28
CA ALA A 58 -16.28 -0.93 4.61
C ALA A 58 -14.87 -1.49 4.79
N ALA A 59 -14.74 -2.63 5.46
CA ALA A 59 -13.45 -3.28 5.67
C ALA A 59 -12.84 -3.74 4.32
N LEU A 60 -13.67 -4.26 3.41
CA LEU A 60 -13.23 -4.65 2.08
C LEU A 60 -12.74 -3.42 1.27
N LEU A 61 -13.42 -2.29 1.41
CA LEU A 61 -12.98 -1.04 0.77
C LEU A 61 -11.64 -0.57 1.33
N GLN A 62 -11.39 -0.74 2.63
CA GLN A 62 -10.08 -0.43 3.19
C GLN A 62 -9.01 -1.30 2.54
N GLY A 63 -9.27 -2.58 2.32
CA GLY A 63 -8.37 -3.47 1.62
C GLY A 63 -8.09 -3.00 0.19
N GLU A 64 -9.11 -2.51 -0.51
CA GLU A 64 -8.93 -1.94 -1.85
C GLU A 64 -8.05 -0.69 -1.84
N ILE A 65 -8.21 0.16 -0.83
CA ILE A 65 -7.36 1.35 -0.65
C ILE A 65 -5.91 0.92 -0.44
N ASP A 66 -5.69 -0.07 0.43
CA ASP A 66 -4.35 -0.58 0.72
C ASP A 66 -3.68 -1.14 -0.55
N ARG A 67 -4.43 -1.94 -1.33
CA ARG A 67 -3.94 -2.47 -2.61
C ARG A 67 -3.62 -1.36 -3.61
N LEU A 68 -4.41 -0.32 -3.62
CA LEU A 68 -4.21 0.83 -4.51
C LEU A 68 -2.87 1.53 -4.22
N PHE A 69 -2.58 1.79 -2.94
CA PHE A 69 -1.30 2.36 -2.55
C PHE A 69 -0.12 1.49 -3.00
N VAL A 70 -0.22 0.20 -2.75
CA VAL A 70 0.86 -0.74 -3.12
C VAL A 70 1.02 -0.81 -4.63
N ARG A 71 -0.07 -0.87 -5.39
CA ARG A 71 -0.04 -0.88 -6.85
C ARG A 71 0.65 0.36 -7.42
N TRP A 72 0.41 1.53 -6.83
CA TRP A 72 1.00 2.78 -7.30
C TRP A 72 2.44 2.96 -6.86
N GLY A 73 2.80 2.47 -5.68
CA GLY A 73 4.05 2.83 -5.03
C GLY A 73 5.08 1.72 -4.87
N LEU A 74 4.69 0.47 -4.85
CA LEU A 74 5.65 -0.63 -4.71
C LEU A 74 6.08 -1.12 -6.08
N ARG A 75 7.37 -0.92 -6.43
CA ARG A 75 7.92 -1.26 -7.73
C ARG A 75 8.45 -2.68 -7.78
N ALA A 76 9.05 -3.16 -6.69
CA ALA A 76 9.64 -4.49 -6.65
C ALA A 76 9.80 -4.96 -5.22
N VAL A 77 9.84 -6.28 -5.05
CA VAL A 77 10.17 -6.94 -3.79
C VAL A 77 11.36 -7.83 -4.08
N GLU A 78 12.46 -7.63 -3.36
CA GLU A 78 13.69 -8.40 -3.57
C GLU A 78 13.99 -9.25 -2.35
N GLY A 79 14.62 -10.40 -2.59
CA GLY A 79 15.06 -11.28 -1.51
C GLY A 79 13.96 -12.13 -0.90
N LEU A 80 12.81 -12.26 -1.54
CA LEU A 80 11.69 -13.05 -1.06
C LEU A 80 11.21 -13.99 -2.15
N ARG A 81 10.97 -15.24 -1.78
CA ARG A 81 10.35 -16.23 -2.66
C ARG A 81 9.05 -16.68 -2.00
N LEU A 82 8.00 -16.74 -2.79
CA LEU A 82 6.68 -17.19 -2.35
C LEU A 82 6.32 -18.43 -3.14
N ASP A 83 6.16 -19.55 -2.44
CA ASP A 83 5.86 -20.85 -3.07
C ASP A 83 6.80 -21.19 -4.24
N GLY A 84 8.10 -20.89 -4.05
CA GLY A 84 9.14 -21.18 -5.05
C GLY A 84 9.30 -20.15 -6.15
N GLU A 85 8.46 -19.10 -6.17
CA GLU A 85 8.54 -18.03 -7.16
C GLU A 85 9.12 -16.76 -6.55
N ALA A 86 9.87 -16.00 -7.35
CA ALA A 86 10.35 -14.70 -6.91
C ALA A 86 9.14 -13.79 -6.65
N ALA A 87 9.12 -13.12 -5.51
CA ALA A 87 8.01 -12.27 -5.13
C ALA A 87 7.90 -11.05 -6.05
N THR A 88 6.67 -10.68 -6.35
CA THR A 88 6.31 -9.43 -7.02
C THR A 88 5.36 -8.67 -6.09
N PRO A 89 5.13 -7.37 -6.33
CA PRO A 89 4.13 -6.65 -5.55
C PRO A 89 2.77 -7.34 -5.54
N GLU A 90 2.33 -7.87 -6.67
CA GLU A 90 1.04 -8.57 -6.81
C GLU A 90 1.02 -9.86 -6.00
N LEU A 91 2.08 -10.66 -6.10
CA LEU A 91 2.19 -11.91 -5.33
C LEU A 91 2.25 -11.63 -3.84
N LEU A 92 2.97 -10.59 -3.42
CA LEU A 92 3.03 -10.21 -2.00
C LEU A 92 1.63 -9.87 -1.47
N ALA A 93 0.85 -9.10 -2.24
CA ALA A 93 -0.50 -8.73 -1.84
C ALA A 93 -1.43 -9.94 -1.76
N ASP A 94 -1.33 -10.86 -2.72
CA ASP A 94 -2.26 -11.99 -2.84
C ASP A 94 -1.90 -13.19 -1.98
N ARG A 95 -0.60 -13.48 -1.79
CA ARG A 95 -0.14 -14.71 -1.17
C ARG A 95 0.95 -14.53 -0.14
N GLY A 96 1.46 -13.33 0.03
CA GLY A 96 2.57 -13.09 0.94
C GLY A 96 2.13 -12.98 2.39
N PRO A 97 3.10 -13.04 3.32
CA PRO A 97 2.81 -12.79 4.72
C PRO A 97 2.26 -11.39 4.91
N GLU A 98 1.18 -11.27 5.67
CA GLU A 98 0.52 -9.97 5.87
C GLU A 98 1.45 -8.95 6.50
N GLY A 99 2.34 -9.37 7.41
CA GLY A 99 3.29 -8.45 8.03
C GLY A 99 4.21 -7.78 7.03
N LEU A 100 4.68 -8.51 6.01
CA LEU A 100 5.50 -7.93 4.95
C LEU A 100 4.70 -7.01 4.06
N PHE A 101 3.46 -7.38 3.74
CA PHE A 101 2.56 -6.51 2.98
C PHE A 101 2.33 -5.19 3.71
N ARG A 102 2.05 -5.24 5.02
CA ARG A 102 1.84 -4.04 5.84
C ARG A 102 3.08 -3.16 5.90
N GLU A 103 4.25 -3.77 6.01
CA GLU A 103 5.51 -3.04 6.01
C GLU A 103 5.73 -2.31 4.68
N ALA A 104 5.48 -3.00 3.55
CA ALA A 104 5.59 -2.39 2.23
C ALA A 104 4.60 -1.24 2.07
N LEU A 105 3.36 -1.43 2.52
CA LEU A 105 2.31 -0.41 2.48
C LEU A 105 2.73 0.84 3.24
N GLU A 106 3.28 0.69 4.45
CA GLU A 106 3.75 1.83 5.24
C GLU A 106 4.90 2.57 4.55
N ALA A 107 5.81 1.83 3.91
CA ALA A 107 6.90 2.44 3.15
C ALA A 107 6.36 3.27 1.97
N VAL A 108 5.35 2.76 1.27
CA VAL A 108 4.70 3.49 0.17
C VAL A 108 4.02 4.76 0.70
N LYS A 109 3.26 4.65 1.77
CA LYS A 109 2.55 5.80 2.35
C LYS A 109 3.53 6.89 2.83
N ALA A 110 4.68 6.48 3.36
CA ALA A 110 5.72 7.43 3.77
C ALA A 110 6.23 8.26 2.60
N GLU A 111 6.41 7.63 1.43
CA GLU A 111 6.89 8.33 0.23
C GLU A 111 5.81 9.22 -0.40
N VAL A 112 4.54 8.93 -0.15
CA VAL A 112 3.45 9.80 -0.59
C VAL A 112 3.40 11.09 0.23
N GLY A 113 4.06 11.12 1.39
CA GLY A 113 4.13 12.30 2.24
C GLY A 113 2.92 12.50 3.12
N LEU A 114 2.20 11.41 3.44
CA LEU A 114 1.05 11.47 4.32
C LEU A 114 1.48 11.68 5.77
N THR A 115 0.68 12.43 6.51
CA THR A 115 0.86 12.55 7.96
C THR A 115 0.51 11.21 8.63
N PRO A 116 0.95 10.98 9.89
CA PRO A 116 0.55 9.76 10.59
C PRO A 116 -0.96 9.54 10.65
N ASP A 117 -1.76 10.59 10.78
CA ASP A 117 -3.21 10.48 10.79
C ASP A 117 -3.77 10.08 9.42
N GLU A 118 -3.22 10.65 8.36
CA GLU A 118 -3.60 10.30 6.99
C GLU A 118 -3.22 8.87 6.64
N ARG A 119 -2.12 8.36 7.18
CA ARG A 119 -1.67 6.98 6.94
C ARG A 119 -2.61 5.93 7.52
N LYS A 120 -3.42 6.28 8.51
CA LYS A 120 -4.38 5.36 9.13
C LYS A 120 -5.58 5.06 8.24
N ASN A 121 -5.82 5.87 7.25
CA ASN A 121 -6.97 5.74 6.35
C ASN A 121 -6.72 4.78 5.20
#